data_9fb6ce015980e7cd32174e3391d785b1
#
_entry.id   9fb6ce015980e7cd32174e3391d785b1
#
_cell.length_a   1.000
_cell.length_b   1.000
_cell.length_c   1.000
_cell.angle_alpha   90.00
_cell.angle_beta   90.00
_cell.angle_gamma   90.00
#
_symmetry.space_group_name_H-M   'P 1'
#
loop_
_entity.id
_entity.type
_entity.pdbx_description
1 polymer ?
#
loop_
_entity_poly.entity_id
_entity_poly.type
_entity_poly.pdbx_seq_one_letter_code
_entity_poly.pdbx_strand_id
1 'polypeptide(L)'
;QLGLFQNLRAQLPPARASLANSAGILLGPQYHFDLARPGIGLYGGNPLASGPNPVRQVVSLQAKIAQVREIDSPQTVGYGAAHRATGPSRIATVPVGYADGYPRSLSQRGFASIAGVRVALVGRVSMDLITLDVSALPPQTAQPGSLVELLGGEVDIDELAAAAGTISYELLTGLGRRYRRRYLGAAADVETPR
;
A
#
# COMPACT_ATOMS: atom_id res chain seq x y z
N GLN A 1 -8.66 25.59 15.92
CA GLN A 1 -8.14 26.02 14.60
C GLN A 1 -9.19 26.84 13.82
N LEU A 2 -10.45 26.36 13.70
CA LEU A 2 -11.49 27.05 12.92
C LEU A 2 -11.72 28.51 13.40
N GLY A 3 -11.97 28.73 14.69
CA GLY A 3 -12.20 30.07 15.24
C GLY A 3 -11.00 31.01 15.04
N LEU A 4 -9.77 30.51 15.23
CA LEU A 4 -8.58 31.32 14.96
C LEU A 4 -8.47 31.69 13.47
N PHE A 5 -8.75 30.75 12.57
CA PHE A 5 -8.75 31.02 11.13
C PHE A 5 -9.78 32.08 10.74
N GLN A 6 -11.01 31.98 11.28
CA GLN A 6 -12.08 32.97 11.04
C GLN A 6 -11.71 34.36 11.56
N ASN A 7 -11.12 34.45 12.76
CA ASN A 7 -10.70 35.71 13.34
C ASN A 7 -9.57 36.38 12.54
N LEU A 8 -8.59 35.60 12.08
CA LEU A 8 -7.51 36.13 11.25
C LEU A 8 -8.02 36.57 9.87
N ARG A 9 -8.89 35.77 9.27
CA ARG A 9 -9.52 36.10 7.97
C ARG A 9 -10.30 37.44 8.03
N ALA A 10 -10.99 37.70 9.13
CA ALA A 10 -11.75 38.93 9.31
C ALA A 10 -10.88 40.21 9.32
N GLN A 11 -9.57 40.07 9.56
CA GLN A 11 -8.60 41.17 9.57
C GLN A 11 -7.92 41.39 8.20
N LEU A 12 -8.20 40.53 7.22
CA LEU A 12 -7.63 40.61 5.88
C LEU A 12 -8.64 41.12 4.87
N PRO A 13 -8.19 41.68 3.75
CA PRO A 13 -9.07 41.99 2.62
C PRO A 13 -9.86 40.76 2.17
N PRO A 14 -11.06 40.93 1.61
CA PRO A 14 -11.89 39.84 1.10
C PRO A 14 -11.10 38.98 0.09
N ALA A 15 -10.95 37.69 0.38
CA ALA A 15 -10.27 36.76 -0.48
C ALA A 15 -10.89 35.35 -0.33
N ARG A 16 -10.72 34.51 -1.36
CA ARG A 16 -11.11 33.10 -1.28
C ARG A 16 -10.28 32.40 -0.20
N ALA A 17 -10.93 31.53 0.54
CA ALA A 17 -10.36 30.86 1.70
C ALA A 17 -10.32 29.34 1.53
N SER A 18 -9.29 28.72 2.11
CA SER A 18 -9.15 27.27 2.12
C SER A 18 -8.53 26.82 3.44
N LEU A 19 -9.22 25.97 4.19
CA LEU A 19 -8.76 25.44 5.47
C LEU A 19 -8.64 23.92 5.46
N ALA A 20 -9.65 23.22 4.96
CA ALA A 20 -9.74 21.77 5.10
C ALA A 20 -8.78 20.99 4.21
N ASN A 21 -7.99 20.09 4.81
CA ASN A 21 -7.37 18.93 4.18
C ASN A 21 -8.36 17.73 4.20
N SER A 22 -7.92 16.51 3.86
CA SER A 22 -8.79 15.32 3.86
C SER A 22 -9.51 15.10 5.21
N ALA A 23 -8.82 15.23 6.33
CA ALA A 23 -9.43 15.09 7.66
C ALA A 23 -10.40 16.25 7.95
N GLY A 24 -10.01 17.48 7.64
CA GLY A 24 -10.82 18.67 7.84
C GLY A 24 -12.14 18.65 7.04
N ILE A 25 -12.15 18.02 5.88
CA ILE A 25 -13.36 17.83 5.06
C ILE A 25 -14.42 17.01 5.82
N LEU A 26 -13.98 15.99 6.52
CA LEU A 26 -14.86 15.08 7.26
C LEU A 26 -15.37 15.67 8.59
N LEU A 27 -14.79 16.78 9.05
CA LEU A 27 -15.26 17.49 10.24
C LEU A 27 -16.54 18.32 9.98
N GLY A 28 -16.93 18.50 8.73
CA GLY A 28 -18.17 19.14 8.35
C GLY A 28 -18.01 20.40 7.49
N PRO A 29 -19.15 20.90 6.94
CA PRO A 29 -19.15 21.98 5.94
C PRO A 29 -18.51 23.28 6.41
N GLN A 30 -18.55 23.57 7.70
CA GLN A 30 -17.98 24.79 8.31
C GLN A 30 -16.45 24.90 8.12
N TYR A 31 -15.77 23.81 7.77
CA TYR A 31 -14.32 23.78 7.50
C TYR A 31 -13.98 23.92 6.00
N HIS A 32 -14.95 23.78 5.09
CA HIS A 32 -14.70 23.70 3.65
C HIS A 32 -14.30 25.04 3.04
N PHE A 33 -14.96 26.12 3.45
CA PHE A 33 -14.82 27.45 2.85
C PHE A 33 -15.00 27.40 1.32
N ASP A 34 -14.18 28.18 0.58
CA ASP A 34 -14.27 28.25 -0.88
C ASP A 34 -13.52 27.11 -1.60
N LEU A 35 -12.58 26.44 -0.91
CA LEU A 35 -11.76 25.40 -1.50
C LEU A 35 -11.34 24.38 -0.43
N ALA A 36 -11.66 23.12 -0.63
CA ALA A 36 -11.11 22.00 0.11
C ALA A 36 -9.86 21.42 -0.60
N ARG A 37 -8.93 20.89 0.19
CA ARG A 37 -7.68 20.31 -0.31
C ARG A 37 -7.58 18.82 0.06
N PRO A 38 -8.41 17.94 -0.55
CA PRO A 38 -8.27 16.50 -0.31
C PRO A 38 -6.94 16.00 -0.84
N GLY A 39 -6.28 15.15 -0.07
CA GLY A 39 -5.07 14.44 -0.44
C GLY A 39 -5.28 12.94 -0.32
N ILE A 40 -4.90 12.39 0.83
CA ILE A 40 -4.96 10.94 1.08
C ILE A 40 -6.34 10.34 0.85
N GLY A 41 -7.40 11.06 1.17
CA GLY A 41 -8.78 10.59 0.96
C GLY A 41 -9.13 10.32 -0.50
N LEU A 42 -8.46 10.97 -1.47
CA LEU A 42 -8.64 10.69 -2.90
C LEU A 42 -8.02 9.35 -3.32
N TYR A 43 -7.06 8.85 -2.56
CA TYR A 43 -6.34 7.61 -2.82
C TYR A 43 -6.82 6.44 -1.96
N GLY A 44 -7.77 6.71 -1.05
CA GLY A 44 -8.41 5.68 -0.24
C GLY A 44 -7.74 5.39 1.10
N GLY A 45 -6.70 6.13 1.49
CA GLY A 45 -6.14 6.04 2.84
C GLY A 45 -7.00 6.78 3.86
N ASN A 46 -7.05 6.26 5.08
CA ASN A 46 -7.87 6.82 6.15
C ASN A 46 -7.35 8.20 6.57
N PRO A 47 -8.14 9.28 6.40
CA PRO A 47 -7.72 10.60 6.84
C PRO A 47 -7.95 10.85 8.33
N LEU A 48 -8.63 9.94 9.02
CA LEU A 48 -8.95 10.05 10.45
C LEU A 48 -7.88 9.37 11.29
N ALA A 49 -7.60 9.92 12.48
CA ALA A 49 -6.64 9.33 13.42
C ALA A 49 -7.16 8.04 14.08
N SER A 50 -8.47 7.80 14.05
CA SER A 50 -9.11 6.62 14.63
C SER A 50 -10.47 6.38 13.99
N GLY A 51 -10.98 5.15 14.12
CA GLY A 51 -12.27 4.73 13.57
C GLY A 51 -12.17 4.11 12.18
N PRO A 52 -13.30 3.64 11.65
CA PRO A 52 -13.35 3.01 10.33
C PRO A 52 -12.99 4.03 9.24
N ASN A 53 -12.33 3.54 8.20
CA ASN A 53 -12.00 4.36 7.04
C ASN A 53 -13.27 4.79 6.29
N PRO A 54 -13.59 6.10 6.19
CA PRO A 54 -14.80 6.56 5.52
C PRO A 54 -14.68 6.63 4.00
N VAL A 55 -13.51 6.37 3.45
CA VAL A 55 -13.23 6.42 2.02
C VAL A 55 -12.88 5.05 1.47
N ARG A 56 -13.10 4.85 0.17
CA ARG A 56 -12.79 3.59 -0.51
C ARG A 56 -11.35 3.58 -0.98
N GLN A 57 -10.70 2.44 -0.88
CA GLN A 57 -9.38 2.21 -1.47
C GLN A 57 -9.45 2.33 -2.99
N VAL A 58 -8.52 3.10 -3.56
CA VAL A 58 -8.49 3.42 -5.00
C VAL A 58 -7.22 2.88 -5.65
N VAL A 59 -6.11 2.85 -4.91
CA VAL A 59 -4.82 2.39 -5.43
C VAL A 59 -4.67 0.89 -5.23
N SER A 60 -4.25 0.21 -6.28
CA SER A 60 -3.89 -1.21 -6.25
C SER A 60 -2.48 -1.38 -6.80
N LEU A 61 -1.67 -2.18 -6.13
CA LEU A 61 -0.35 -2.59 -6.57
C LEU A 61 -0.32 -4.10 -6.71
N GLN A 62 -0.01 -4.56 -7.91
CA GLN A 62 0.00 -5.97 -8.25
C GLN A 62 1.32 -6.37 -8.90
N ALA A 63 1.73 -7.61 -8.68
CA ALA A 63 2.86 -8.23 -9.34
C ALA A 63 2.56 -9.70 -9.65
N LYS A 64 3.39 -10.34 -10.46
CA LYS A 64 3.26 -11.77 -10.75
C LYS A 64 4.33 -12.56 -10.01
N ILE A 65 3.99 -13.75 -9.56
CA ILE A 65 4.98 -14.69 -9.05
C ILE A 65 5.96 -15.02 -10.17
N ALA A 66 7.25 -14.82 -9.93
CA ALA A 66 8.31 -15.19 -10.85
C ALA A 66 8.72 -16.67 -10.70
N GLN A 67 8.76 -17.16 -9.47
CA GLN A 67 9.17 -18.52 -9.14
C GLN A 67 8.46 -18.97 -7.86
N VAL A 68 8.16 -20.26 -7.79
CA VAL A 68 7.82 -20.95 -6.53
C VAL A 68 8.85 -22.04 -6.30
N ARG A 69 9.39 -22.09 -5.11
CA ARG A 69 10.39 -23.07 -4.71
C ARG A 69 9.89 -23.84 -3.49
N GLU A 70 9.95 -25.14 -3.57
CA GLU A 70 9.80 -26.02 -2.42
C GLU A 70 11.15 -26.11 -1.71
N ILE A 71 11.13 -25.92 -0.41
CA ILE A 71 12.32 -26.03 0.44
C ILE A 71 12.08 -27.04 1.54
N ASP A 72 13.04 -27.91 1.71
CA ASP A 72 13.06 -28.85 2.82
C ASP A 72 13.66 -28.17 4.06
N SER A 73 13.22 -28.57 5.21
CA SER A 73 13.77 -28.07 6.47
C SER A 73 15.09 -28.80 6.81
N PRO A 74 16.08 -28.11 7.40
CA PRO A 74 16.15 -26.70 7.74
C PRO A 74 16.87 -25.87 6.65
N GLN A 75 16.18 -24.93 6.04
CA GLN A 75 16.78 -23.98 5.10
C GLN A 75 16.42 -22.55 5.47
N THR A 76 17.21 -21.59 4.99
CA THR A 76 16.99 -20.18 5.23
C THR A 76 16.55 -19.47 3.96
N VAL A 77 15.74 -18.40 4.10
CA VAL A 77 15.20 -17.62 3.00
C VAL A 77 15.71 -16.17 3.10
N GLY A 78 16.20 -15.66 1.97
CA GLY A 78 16.59 -14.27 1.80
C GLY A 78 17.95 -13.91 2.41
N TYR A 79 18.32 -12.65 2.24
CA TYR A 79 19.60 -12.11 2.70
C TYR A 79 19.77 -12.19 4.22
N GLY A 80 20.97 -12.62 4.64
CA GLY A 80 21.34 -12.72 6.06
C GLY A 80 20.59 -13.82 6.79
N ALA A 81 20.08 -14.84 6.06
CA ALA A 81 19.36 -15.97 6.66
C ALA A 81 18.23 -15.52 7.61
N ALA A 82 17.54 -14.42 7.25
CA ALA A 82 16.63 -13.73 8.14
C ALA A 82 15.37 -14.54 8.46
N HIS A 83 14.96 -15.44 7.58
CA HIS A 83 13.86 -16.38 7.83
C HIS A 83 14.40 -17.81 7.78
N ARG A 84 14.01 -18.64 8.73
CA ARG A 84 14.33 -20.05 8.77
C ARG A 84 13.06 -20.88 8.67
N ALA A 85 12.96 -21.68 7.63
CA ALA A 85 11.88 -22.65 7.51
C ALA A 85 12.03 -23.72 8.60
N THR A 86 10.95 -23.98 9.31
CA THR A 86 10.90 -24.98 10.39
C THR A 86 10.38 -26.35 9.92
N GLY A 87 9.92 -26.42 8.68
CA GLY A 87 9.42 -27.62 8.00
C GLY A 87 9.38 -27.42 6.51
N PRO A 88 8.89 -28.40 5.74
CA PRO A 88 8.66 -28.26 4.31
C PRO A 88 7.83 -27.01 4.03
N SER A 89 8.32 -26.16 3.14
CA SER A 89 7.69 -24.87 2.85
C SER A 89 7.71 -24.56 1.36
N ARG A 90 6.72 -23.82 0.89
CA ARG A 90 6.66 -23.31 -0.47
C ARG A 90 6.84 -21.80 -0.45
N ILE A 91 7.89 -21.34 -1.08
CA ILE A 91 8.25 -19.91 -1.09
C ILE A 91 8.10 -19.36 -2.50
N ALA A 92 7.23 -18.36 -2.64
CA ALA A 92 7.06 -17.62 -3.87
C ALA A 92 8.00 -16.41 -3.89
N THR A 93 8.69 -16.21 -5.02
CA THR A 93 9.49 -15.02 -5.29
C THR A 93 8.71 -14.08 -6.19
N VAL A 94 8.61 -12.81 -5.79
CA VAL A 94 7.87 -11.77 -6.50
C VAL A 94 8.83 -10.62 -6.86
N PRO A 95 8.87 -10.17 -8.14
CA PRO A 95 9.82 -9.15 -8.59
C PRO A 95 9.35 -7.74 -8.24
N VAL A 96 9.38 -7.43 -6.95
CA VAL A 96 9.14 -6.11 -6.36
C VAL A 96 10.06 -5.94 -5.17
N GLY A 97 10.67 -4.78 -5.01
CA GLY A 97 11.56 -4.50 -3.89
C GLY A 97 11.64 -3.01 -3.55
N TYR A 98 12.63 -2.65 -2.73
CA TYR A 98 12.73 -1.25 -2.29
C TYR A 98 13.13 -0.28 -3.41
N ALA A 99 13.74 -0.73 -4.51
CA ALA A 99 13.99 0.10 -5.68
C ALA A 99 12.69 0.49 -6.43
N ASP A 100 11.62 -0.25 -6.19
CA ASP A 100 10.28 0.05 -6.70
C ASP A 100 9.47 0.94 -5.73
N GLY A 101 10.01 1.20 -4.53
CA GLY A 101 9.33 1.92 -3.47
C GLY A 101 8.57 1.01 -2.48
N TYR A 102 8.76 -0.31 -2.54
CA TYR A 102 8.21 -1.23 -1.54
C TYR A 102 9.09 -1.21 -0.28
N PRO A 103 8.59 -0.77 0.89
CA PRO A 103 9.43 -0.45 2.03
C PRO A 103 10.24 -1.64 2.55
N ARG A 104 11.54 -1.43 2.78
CA ARG A 104 12.42 -2.47 3.35
C ARG A 104 12.03 -2.84 4.78
N SER A 105 11.38 -1.93 5.51
CA SER A 105 10.85 -2.16 6.86
C SER A 105 9.74 -3.21 6.92
N LEU A 106 9.12 -3.55 5.79
CA LEU A 106 8.16 -4.66 5.68
C LEU A 106 8.81 -6.04 5.75
N SER A 107 10.15 -6.14 5.81
CA SER A 107 10.87 -7.41 6.00
C SER A 107 10.32 -8.17 7.21
N GLN A 108 9.81 -9.39 7.00
CA GLN A 108 9.19 -10.27 8.01
C GLN A 108 7.92 -9.69 8.71
N ARG A 109 7.40 -8.57 8.25
CA ARG A 109 6.21 -7.93 8.82
C ARG A 109 5.12 -7.71 7.78
N GLY A 110 5.52 -7.62 6.52
CA GLY A 110 4.62 -7.40 5.41
C GLY A 110 3.80 -8.64 5.10
N PHE A 111 2.80 -8.41 4.29
CA PHE A 111 1.90 -9.44 3.78
C PHE A 111 1.42 -9.05 2.39
N ALA A 112 0.89 -10.01 1.69
CA ALA A 112 0.28 -9.86 0.37
C ALA A 112 -1.00 -10.68 0.31
N SER A 113 -1.77 -10.55 -0.76
CA SER A 113 -2.91 -11.42 -1.04
C SER A 113 -2.70 -12.16 -2.36
N ILE A 114 -3.07 -13.43 -2.40
CA ILE A 114 -3.10 -14.26 -3.60
C ILE A 114 -4.48 -14.94 -3.67
N ALA A 115 -5.25 -14.63 -4.70
CA ALA A 115 -6.61 -15.12 -4.86
C ALA A 115 -7.51 -14.88 -3.62
N GLY A 116 -7.37 -13.70 -2.99
CA GLY A 116 -8.13 -13.34 -1.79
C GLY A 116 -7.60 -13.93 -0.47
N VAL A 117 -6.52 -14.70 -0.52
CA VAL A 117 -5.93 -15.30 0.69
C VAL A 117 -4.66 -14.55 1.08
N ARG A 118 -4.60 -14.09 2.32
CA ARG A 118 -3.45 -13.38 2.87
C ARG A 118 -2.27 -14.33 3.09
N VAL A 119 -1.09 -13.92 2.65
CA VAL A 119 0.18 -14.64 2.76
C VAL A 119 1.25 -13.75 3.39
N ALA A 120 2.10 -14.31 4.21
CA ALA A 120 3.14 -13.58 4.92
C ALA A 120 4.36 -13.31 4.01
N LEU A 121 4.96 -12.14 4.15
CA LEU A 121 6.28 -11.84 3.62
C LEU A 121 7.32 -12.45 4.56
N VAL A 122 8.15 -13.33 4.03
CA VAL A 122 9.23 -14.02 4.75
C VAL A 122 10.58 -13.55 4.23
N GLY A 123 11.56 -13.51 5.11
CA GLY A 123 12.89 -12.98 4.76
C GLY A 123 12.91 -11.45 4.65
N ARG A 124 13.97 -10.94 4.02
CA ARG A 124 14.17 -9.49 3.87
C ARG A 124 13.67 -9.02 2.50
N VAL A 125 13.04 -7.86 2.47
CA VAL A 125 12.80 -7.12 1.23
C VAL A 125 14.17 -6.77 0.64
N SER A 126 14.43 -7.21 -0.59
CA SER A 126 15.65 -6.87 -1.33
C SER A 126 15.43 -5.67 -2.25
N MET A 127 16.43 -5.34 -3.07
CA MET A 127 16.32 -4.25 -4.03
C MET A 127 15.15 -4.45 -5.00
N ASP A 128 15.02 -5.67 -5.54
CA ASP A 128 14.14 -5.98 -6.66
C ASP A 128 13.19 -7.15 -6.39
N LEU A 129 13.29 -7.81 -5.22
CA LEU A 129 12.56 -9.03 -4.92
C LEU A 129 12.04 -9.04 -3.49
N ILE A 130 10.87 -9.67 -3.32
CA ILE A 130 10.34 -10.14 -2.05
C ILE A 130 10.04 -11.63 -2.12
N THR A 131 9.94 -12.26 -0.97
CA THR A 131 9.56 -13.67 -0.83
C THR A 131 8.33 -13.81 0.06
N LEU A 132 7.39 -14.66 -0.36
CA LEU A 132 6.13 -14.91 0.34
C LEU A 132 6.04 -16.40 0.70
N ASP A 133 5.54 -16.69 1.88
CA ASP A 133 5.19 -18.06 2.26
C ASP A 133 3.82 -18.41 1.69
N VAL A 134 3.81 -19.34 0.74
CA VAL A 134 2.60 -19.82 0.08
C VAL A 134 2.28 -21.27 0.42
N SER A 135 2.86 -21.80 1.50
CA SER A 135 2.72 -23.19 1.91
C SER A 135 1.27 -23.60 2.15
N ALA A 136 0.46 -22.69 2.71
CA ALA A 136 -0.94 -22.91 3.00
C ALA A 136 -1.87 -22.86 1.77
N LEU A 137 -1.38 -22.38 0.62
CA LEU A 137 -2.19 -22.28 -0.59
C LEU A 137 -2.11 -23.57 -1.42
N PRO A 138 -3.19 -23.94 -2.14
CA PRO A 138 -3.12 -25.00 -3.15
C PRO A 138 -2.04 -24.68 -4.19
N PRO A 139 -1.27 -25.68 -4.69
CA PRO A 139 -0.21 -25.45 -5.68
C PRO A 139 -0.67 -24.69 -6.93
N GLN A 140 -1.87 -24.97 -7.40
CA GLN A 140 -2.45 -24.32 -8.59
C GLN A 140 -2.82 -22.84 -8.37
N THR A 141 -2.99 -22.41 -7.11
CA THR A 141 -3.31 -21.01 -6.75
C THR A 141 -2.07 -20.14 -6.75
N ALA A 142 -0.94 -20.69 -6.30
CA ALA A 142 0.33 -19.98 -6.21
C ALA A 142 1.38 -20.69 -7.08
N GLN A 143 1.47 -20.28 -8.34
CA GLN A 143 2.42 -20.77 -9.33
C GLN A 143 3.03 -19.60 -10.10
N PRO A 144 4.14 -19.79 -10.83
CA PRO A 144 4.69 -18.75 -11.68
C PRO A 144 3.63 -18.15 -12.63
N GLY A 145 3.55 -16.80 -12.63
CA GLY A 145 2.52 -16.05 -13.36
C GLY A 145 1.26 -15.72 -12.56
N SER A 146 0.99 -16.39 -11.42
CA SER A 146 -0.14 -16.03 -10.54
C SER A 146 -0.01 -14.60 -10.02
N LEU A 147 -1.14 -13.90 -9.96
CA LEU A 147 -1.21 -12.51 -9.52
C LEU A 147 -1.10 -12.43 -7.99
N VAL A 148 -0.30 -11.49 -7.54
CA VAL A 148 -0.11 -11.13 -6.13
C VAL A 148 -0.55 -9.69 -5.93
N GLU A 149 -1.44 -9.45 -5.00
CA GLU A 149 -1.83 -8.12 -4.55
C GLU A 149 -0.92 -7.70 -3.40
N LEU A 150 -0.17 -6.63 -3.62
CA LEU A 150 0.77 -6.03 -2.64
C LEU A 150 0.15 -4.82 -1.96
N LEU A 151 -0.85 -4.23 -2.56
CA LEU A 151 -1.69 -3.14 -2.07
C LEU A 151 -3.01 -3.19 -2.83
N GLY A 152 -4.10 -2.91 -2.16
CA GLY A 152 -5.43 -3.02 -2.76
C GLY A 152 -6.11 -4.34 -2.42
N GLY A 153 -7.40 -4.46 -2.70
CA GLY A 153 -8.17 -5.64 -2.36
C GLY A 153 -8.10 -5.98 -0.87
N GLU A 154 -7.56 -7.14 -0.55
CA GLU A 154 -7.39 -7.62 0.83
C GLU A 154 -6.17 -7.02 1.54
N VAL A 155 -5.39 -6.17 0.86
CA VAL A 155 -4.21 -5.51 1.43
C VAL A 155 -4.51 -4.02 1.62
N ASP A 156 -5.02 -3.69 2.79
CA ASP A 156 -5.34 -2.31 3.18
C ASP A 156 -4.07 -1.47 3.31
N ILE A 157 -4.13 -0.22 2.78
CA ILE A 157 -2.97 0.68 2.76
C ILE A 157 -2.54 1.14 4.14
N ASP A 158 -3.50 1.39 5.03
CA ASP A 158 -3.19 1.88 6.37
C ASP A 158 -2.63 0.76 7.24
N GLU A 159 -3.15 -0.47 7.06
CA GLU A 159 -2.60 -1.67 7.70
C GLU A 159 -1.18 -1.98 7.23
N LEU A 160 -0.93 -1.90 5.91
CA LEU A 160 0.41 -2.10 5.35
C LEU A 160 1.38 -1.02 5.83
N ALA A 161 0.93 0.24 5.92
CA ALA A 161 1.71 1.34 6.46
C ALA A 161 2.07 1.12 7.92
N ALA A 162 1.11 0.69 8.74
CA ALA A 162 1.35 0.35 10.13
C ALA A 162 2.38 -0.78 10.27
N ALA A 163 2.29 -1.84 9.45
CA ALA A 163 3.28 -2.91 9.41
C ALA A 163 4.68 -2.42 9.01
N ALA A 164 4.75 -1.41 8.14
CA ALA A 164 6.00 -0.77 7.73
C ALA A 164 6.55 0.22 8.78
N GLY A 165 5.76 0.59 9.80
CA GLY A 165 6.12 1.60 10.80
C GLY A 165 6.05 3.02 10.25
N THR A 166 5.14 3.28 9.32
CA THR A 166 4.95 4.57 8.65
C THR A 166 3.47 4.90 8.45
N ILE A 167 3.15 5.79 7.54
CA ILE A 167 1.81 6.24 7.19
C ILE A 167 1.51 6.00 5.71
N SER A 168 0.24 5.87 5.36
CA SER A 168 -0.23 5.61 3.98
C SER A 168 0.27 6.63 2.96
N TYR A 169 0.50 7.89 3.37
CA TYR A 169 1.10 8.93 2.53
C TYR A 169 2.50 8.56 2.03
N GLU A 170 3.35 8.05 2.92
CA GLU A 170 4.72 7.67 2.57
C GLU A 170 4.73 6.47 1.62
N LEU A 171 3.87 5.47 1.85
CA LEU A 171 3.74 4.34 0.93
C LEU A 171 3.39 4.82 -0.48
N LEU A 172 2.38 5.68 -0.62
CA LEU A 172 1.94 6.17 -1.93
C LEU A 172 2.99 7.02 -2.62
N THR A 173 3.63 7.93 -1.89
CA THR A 173 4.67 8.81 -2.46
C THR A 173 5.97 8.07 -2.74
N GLY A 174 6.21 6.95 -2.05
CA GLY A 174 7.35 6.06 -2.27
C GLY A 174 7.26 5.22 -3.55
N LEU A 175 6.06 5.02 -4.11
CA LEU A 175 5.88 4.23 -5.32
C LEU A 175 6.63 4.85 -6.51
N GLY A 176 7.65 4.14 -7.00
CA GLY A 176 8.56 4.58 -8.03
C GLY A 176 7.95 4.61 -9.44
N ARG A 177 8.79 4.98 -10.41
CA ARG A 177 8.41 5.03 -11.83
C ARG A 177 8.59 3.69 -12.55
N ARG A 178 9.09 2.67 -11.89
CA ARG A 178 9.31 1.33 -12.46
C ARG A 178 8.02 0.55 -12.68
N TYR A 179 6.92 0.95 -12.02
CA TYR A 179 5.60 0.34 -12.21
C TYR A 179 4.93 0.83 -13.48
N ARG A 180 4.34 -0.11 -14.23
CA ARG A 180 3.36 0.21 -15.27
C ARG A 180 2.08 0.68 -14.58
N ARG A 181 1.66 1.91 -14.84
CA ARG A 181 0.42 2.47 -14.28
C ARG A 181 -0.73 2.29 -15.25
N ARG A 182 -1.83 1.84 -14.72
CA ARG A 182 -3.10 1.73 -15.43
C ARG A 182 -4.15 2.53 -14.66
N TYR A 183 -4.79 3.47 -15.33
CA TYR A 183 -5.88 4.26 -14.78
C TYR A 183 -7.18 3.67 -15.26
N LEU A 184 -8.08 3.30 -14.32
CA LEU A 184 -9.38 2.72 -14.58
C LEU A 184 -10.46 3.76 -14.28
N GLY A 185 -11.47 3.91 -15.13
CA GLY A 185 -12.58 4.83 -14.90
C GLY A 185 -13.37 5.21 -16.14
N ALA A 186 -14.34 6.12 -15.98
CA ALA A 186 -15.39 6.40 -16.95
C ALA A 186 -14.95 7.01 -18.31
N ALA A 187 -13.68 7.37 -18.50
CA ALA A 187 -13.21 8.07 -19.70
C ALA A 187 -12.26 7.26 -20.61
N ALA A 188 -12.12 5.99 -20.42
CA ALA A 188 -11.20 5.04 -21.06
C ALA A 188 -10.01 4.65 -20.18
N ASP A 189 -9.67 3.37 -20.21
CA ASP A 189 -8.47 2.84 -19.56
C ASP A 189 -7.23 3.46 -20.22
N VAL A 190 -6.55 4.35 -19.54
CA VAL A 190 -5.32 4.97 -20.01
C VAL A 190 -4.13 4.24 -19.41
N GLU A 191 -3.34 3.59 -20.25
CA GLU A 191 -2.05 3.05 -19.86
C GLU A 191 -0.95 4.08 -20.13
N THR A 192 -0.14 4.39 -19.12
CA THR A 192 1.07 5.19 -19.35
C THR A 192 2.14 4.32 -20.01
N PRO A 193 2.71 4.72 -21.14
CA PRO A 193 3.88 4.05 -21.71
C PRO A 193 5.06 4.10 -20.73
N ARG A 194 5.94 3.09 -20.84
CA ARG A 194 7.17 3.00 -20.04
C ARG A 194 8.15 4.13 -20.36
#